data_8197e549dbc83e11606802b5135e8899
#
_entry.id   8197e549dbc83e11606802b5135e8899
#
_cell.length_a   1.000
_cell.length_b   1.000
_cell.length_c   1.000
_cell.angle_alpha   90.00
_cell.angle_beta   90.00
_cell.angle_gamma   90.00
#
_symmetry.space_group_name_H-M   'P 1'
#
loop_
_entity.id
_entity.type
_entity.pdbx_description
1 polymer ?
#
loop_
_entity_poly.entity_id
_entity_poly.type
_entity_poly.pdbx_seq_one_letter_code
_entity_poly.pdbx_strand_id
1 'polypeptide(L)'
;MKDFWETHHWPEGERRAHWHVLFDDQPAVHAFVRDHAELLGRHRELAPVPVEWLHATIQSIGPLSPGQADAVAAAAQSAARDIAPFELEIGPAQTIHNGIIAALYPEEPISALYRMLRQATESVLGAGVLPIPRDAKFWPHMSLAYSSAHWDADNLAKALVKLRPPRARMTVTRAVLVDQQQLWRDRYAWTPIAEARLGQGPRPDAVPAAARREGH
;
A
#
# COMPACT_ATOMS: atom_id res chain seq x y z
N MET A 1 -2.75 -16.50 -16.66
CA MET A 1 -1.97 -15.46 -15.97
C MET A 1 -0.78 -15.10 -16.83
N LYS A 2 -0.32 -13.85 -16.83
CA LYS A 2 0.86 -13.40 -17.58
C LYS A 2 2.07 -13.25 -16.68
N ASP A 3 3.27 -13.28 -17.26
CA ASP A 3 4.49 -12.96 -16.52
C ASP A 3 4.47 -11.48 -16.09
N PHE A 4 4.57 -11.25 -14.78
CA PHE A 4 4.57 -9.91 -14.19
C PHE A 4 5.81 -9.11 -14.61
N TRP A 5 6.95 -9.76 -14.61
CA TRP A 5 8.25 -9.13 -14.78
C TRP A 5 8.51 -8.65 -16.23
N GLU A 6 7.85 -9.27 -17.20
CA GLU A 6 7.93 -8.80 -18.60
C GLU A 6 7.22 -7.46 -18.80
N THR A 7 6.12 -7.23 -18.08
CA THR A 7 5.32 -6.01 -18.22
C THR A 7 5.70 -4.90 -17.26
N HIS A 8 6.44 -5.22 -16.19
CA HIS A 8 6.80 -4.29 -15.10
C HIS A 8 8.31 -4.20 -14.91
N HIS A 9 9.08 -4.41 -15.97
CA HIS A 9 10.53 -4.37 -15.91
C HIS A 9 11.05 -2.95 -15.65
N TRP A 10 11.93 -2.83 -14.66
CA TRP A 10 12.74 -1.64 -14.40
C TRP A 10 14.17 -1.87 -14.91
N PRO A 11 14.83 -0.83 -15.44
CA PRO A 11 16.26 -0.90 -15.71
C PRO A 11 17.05 -1.32 -14.48
N GLU A 12 18.13 -2.07 -14.69
CA GLU A 12 18.99 -2.52 -13.61
C GLU A 12 19.55 -1.34 -12.81
N GLY A 13 19.47 -1.42 -11.48
CA GLY A 13 19.92 -0.37 -10.56
C GLY A 13 18.97 0.80 -10.45
N GLU A 14 17.86 0.85 -11.20
CA GLU A 14 16.89 1.91 -11.07
C GLU A 14 16.19 1.87 -9.71
N ARG A 15 16.06 3.06 -9.11
CA ARG A 15 15.35 3.26 -7.85
C ARG A 15 14.24 4.28 -8.02
N ARG A 16 13.10 4.01 -7.37
CA ARG A 16 11.90 4.87 -7.45
C ARG A 16 11.32 5.07 -6.07
N ALA A 17 11.00 6.30 -5.75
CA ALA A 17 10.28 6.59 -4.51
C ALA A 17 8.80 6.20 -4.63
N HIS A 18 8.27 5.66 -3.54
CA HIS A 18 6.87 5.27 -3.41
C HIS A 18 6.35 5.60 -2.02
N TRP A 19 5.07 5.93 -1.91
CA TRP A 19 4.36 5.88 -0.64
C TRP A 19 3.72 4.51 -0.48
N HIS A 20 4.04 3.83 0.62
CA HIS A 20 3.48 2.52 0.97
C HIS A 20 2.73 2.56 2.31
N VAL A 21 1.71 1.72 2.45
CA VAL A 21 1.30 1.17 3.74
C VAL A 21 2.01 -0.17 3.89
N LEU A 22 2.80 -0.34 4.95
CA LEU A 22 3.57 -1.55 5.22
C LEU A 22 2.80 -2.47 6.16
N PHE A 23 3.03 -3.78 6.01
CA PHE A 23 2.41 -4.83 6.82
C PHE A 23 3.44 -5.62 7.65
N ASP A 24 4.63 -5.07 7.81
CA ASP A 24 5.79 -5.67 8.49
C ASP A 24 5.56 -6.00 9.97
N ASP A 25 4.70 -5.25 10.66
CA ASP A 25 4.37 -5.43 12.07
C ASP A 25 2.88 -5.75 12.27
N GLN A 26 2.33 -6.66 11.46
CA GLN A 26 0.91 -6.99 11.46
C GLN A 26 0.66 -8.50 11.57
N PRO A 27 0.66 -9.10 12.79
CA PRO A 27 0.54 -10.54 12.98
C PRO A 27 -0.68 -11.16 12.31
N ALA A 28 -1.82 -10.45 12.30
CA ALA A 28 -3.05 -10.92 11.66
C ALA A 28 -2.89 -11.02 10.13
N VAL A 29 -2.20 -10.05 9.52
CA VAL A 29 -1.90 -10.07 8.07
C VAL A 29 -0.91 -11.19 7.75
N HIS A 30 0.11 -11.38 8.60
CA HIS A 30 1.06 -12.49 8.44
C HIS A 30 0.38 -13.85 8.57
N ALA A 31 -0.61 -14.01 9.46
CA ALA A 31 -1.41 -15.23 9.55
C ALA A 31 -2.20 -15.47 8.26
N PHE A 32 -2.89 -14.44 7.75
CA PHE A 32 -3.62 -14.51 6.48
C PHE A 32 -2.72 -14.94 5.31
N VAL A 33 -1.48 -14.42 5.23
CA VAL A 33 -0.51 -14.81 4.20
C VAL A 33 -0.07 -16.26 4.37
N ARG A 34 0.21 -16.72 5.60
CA ARG A 34 0.57 -18.12 5.89
C ARG A 34 -0.54 -19.10 5.51
N ASP A 35 -1.82 -18.72 5.70
CA ASP A 35 -2.96 -19.56 5.33
C ASP A 35 -3.04 -19.82 3.81
N HIS A 36 -2.41 -18.96 3.00
CA HIS A 36 -2.32 -19.13 1.55
C HIS A 36 -1.01 -19.82 1.10
N ALA A 37 0.00 -19.88 1.99
CA ALA A 37 1.36 -20.26 1.60
C ALA A 37 1.46 -21.67 0.98
N GLU A 38 0.76 -22.65 1.54
CA GLU A 38 0.75 -24.01 0.99
C GLU A 38 0.16 -24.06 -0.41
N LEU A 39 -0.98 -23.36 -0.64
CA LEU A 39 -1.62 -23.32 -1.95
C LEU A 39 -0.71 -22.62 -2.97
N LEU A 40 -0.15 -21.46 -2.64
CA LEU A 40 0.71 -20.70 -3.55
C LEU A 40 2.02 -21.44 -3.84
N GLY A 41 2.61 -22.10 -2.84
CA GLY A 41 3.86 -22.85 -2.97
C GLY A 41 3.77 -24.11 -3.86
N ARG A 42 2.56 -24.57 -4.21
CA ARG A 42 2.37 -25.66 -5.19
C ARG A 42 2.58 -25.21 -6.64
N HIS A 43 2.70 -23.90 -6.89
CA HIS A 43 2.79 -23.31 -8.22
C HIS A 43 4.16 -22.64 -8.41
N ARG A 44 5.07 -23.33 -9.09
CA ARG A 44 6.43 -22.84 -9.39
C ARG A 44 6.43 -21.59 -10.28
N GLU A 45 5.31 -21.31 -10.93
CA GLU A 45 5.08 -20.13 -11.76
C GLU A 45 4.80 -18.86 -10.94
N LEU A 46 4.70 -19.00 -9.61
CA LEU A 46 4.51 -17.88 -8.69
C LEU A 46 5.79 -17.59 -7.90
N ALA A 47 6.07 -16.31 -7.72
CA ALA A 47 7.04 -15.79 -6.75
C ALA A 47 6.26 -15.18 -5.57
N PRO A 48 6.06 -15.89 -4.45
CA PRO A 48 5.39 -15.37 -3.27
C PRO A 48 6.16 -14.18 -2.69
N VAL A 49 5.42 -13.16 -2.25
CA VAL A 49 6.02 -11.99 -1.59
C VAL A 49 6.40 -12.37 -0.16
N PRO A 50 7.69 -12.28 0.23
CA PRO A 50 8.12 -12.51 1.60
C PRO A 50 7.45 -11.53 2.57
N VAL A 51 7.25 -11.97 3.81
CA VAL A 51 6.45 -11.24 4.82
C VAL A 51 7.00 -9.83 5.08
N GLU A 52 8.32 -9.69 5.10
CA GLU A 52 9.03 -8.42 5.30
C GLU A 52 8.87 -7.42 4.14
N TRP A 53 8.38 -7.89 2.99
CA TRP A 53 8.15 -7.07 1.79
C TRP A 53 6.66 -6.92 1.45
N LEU A 54 5.76 -7.27 2.38
CA LEU A 54 4.34 -7.05 2.20
C LEU A 54 4.00 -5.55 2.30
N HIS A 55 3.30 -5.06 1.29
CA HIS A 55 2.91 -3.64 1.23
C HIS A 55 1.66 -3.42 0.38
N ALA A 56 1.04 -2.28 0.58
CA ALA A 56 0.14 -1.67 -0.39
C ALA A 56 0.81 -0.42 -0.95
N THR A 57 0.99 -0.35 -2.26
CA THR A 57 1.46 0.87 -2.93
C THR A 57 0.33 1.90 -2.94
N ILE A 58 0.55 3.01 -2.24
CA ILE A 58 -0.41 4.10 -2.22
C ILE A 58 -0.13 5.06 -3.38
N GLN A 59 1.13 5.47 -3.57
CA GLN A 59 1.49 6.40 -4.65
C GLN A 59 2.88 6.08 -5.19
N SER A 60 2.96 5.85 -6.51
CA SER A 60 4.23 5.83 -7.23
C SER A 60 4.69 7.25 -7.54
N ILE A 61 5.96 7.55 -7.31
CA ILE A 61 6.51 8.90 -7.51
C ILE A 61 7.55 8.89 -8.64
N GLY A 62 8.52 8.00 -8.58
CA GLY A 62 9.70 7.98 -9.45
C GLY A 62 10.97 8.36 -8.69
N PRO A 63 12.10 8.60 -9.41
CA PRO A 63 13.34 9.00 -8.78
C PRO A 63 13.21 10.35 -8.06
N LEU A 64 13.80 10.46 -6.86
CA LEU A 64 13.86 11.70 -6.07
C LEU A 64 15.32 12.00 -5.69
N SER A 65 15.70 13.26 -5.73
CA SER A 65 16.91 13.72 -5.02
C SER A 65 16.65 13.73 -3.50
N PRO A 66 17.70 13.68 -2.65
CA PRO A 66 17.52 13.76 -1.20
C PRO A 66 16.72 14.97 -0.73
N GLY A 67 16.97 16.15 -1.26
CA GLY A 67 16.23 17.37 -0.92
C GLY A 67 14.75 17.33 -1.36
N GLN A 68 14.44 16.69 -2.49
CA GLN A 68 13.06 16.46 -2.91
C GLN A 68 12.36 15.46 -1.99
N ALA A 69 13.05 14.39 -1.58
CA ALA A 69 12.50 13.39 -0.66
C ALA A 69 12.15 14.03 0.70
N ASP A 70 13.03 14.87 1.26
CA ASP A 70 12.79 15.60 2.51
C ASP A 70 11.59 16.54 2.40
N ALA A 71 11.50 17.30 1.30
CA ALA A 71 10.39 18.23 1.08
C ALA A 71 9.06 17.52 0.90
N VAL A 72 9.02 16.41 0.14
CA VAL A 72 7.83 15.56 -0.05
C VAL A 72 7.40 14.95 1.29
N ALA A 73 8.35 14.44 2.09
CA ALA A 73 8.06 13.88 3.39
C ALA A 73 7.46 14.92 4.36
N ALA A 74 8.03 16.14 4.38
CA ALA A 74 7.52 17.23 5.22
C ALA A 74 6.11 17.67 4.83
N ALA A 75 5.83 17.82 3.53
CA ALA A 75 4.51 18.16 3.02
C ALA A 75 3.47 17.07 3.35
N ALA A 76 3.83 15.80 3.14
CA ALA A 76 2.97 14.66 3.45
C ALA A 76 2.70 14.53 4.97
N GLN A 77 3.72 14.71 5.83
CA GLN A 77 3.54 14.68 7.29
C GLN A 77 2.64 15.82 7.77
N SER A 78 2.73 17.00 7.16
CA SER A 78 1.84 18.11 7.49
C SER A 78 0.38 17.78 7.17
N ALA A 79 0.11 17.26 5.96
CA ALA A 79 -1.24 16.91 5.52
C ALA A 79 -1.80 15.67 6.24
N ALA A 80 -0.97 14.71 6.64
CA ALA A 80 -1.38 13.48 7.30
C ALA A 80 -1.99 13.70 8.70
N ARG A 81 -1.73 14.86 9.33
CA ARG A 81 -2.31 15.21 10.65
C ARG A 81 -3.83 15.29 10.63
N ASP A 82 -4.40 15.63 9.48
CA ASP A 82 -5.85 15.80 9.29
C ASP A 82 -6.56 14.48 8.93
N ILE A 83 -5.82 13.40 8.74
CA ILE A 83 -6.38 12.06 8.48
C ILE A 83 -6.32 11.24 9.76
N ALA A 84 -7.48 10.81 10.26
CA ALA A 84 -7.53 9.90 11.39
C ALA A 84 -6.99 8.51 11.01
N PRO A 85 -6.32 7.78 11.92
CA PRO A 85 -6.07 6.36 11.76
C PRO A 85 -7.36 5.60 11.42
N PHE A 86 -7.27 4.58 10.56
CA PHE A 86 -8.43 3.84 10.09
C PHE A 86 -8.17 2.35 10.00
N GLU A 87 -9.24 1.56 10.15
CA GLU A 87 -9.19 0.12 10.03
C GLU A 87 -9.23 -0.32 8.56
N LEU A 88 -8.46 -1.37 8.26
CA LEU A 88 -8.52 -2.11 7.00
C LEU A 88 -8.79 -3.59 7.26
N GLU A 89 -9.65 -4.17 6.43
CA GLU A 89 -9.78 -5.61 6.24
C GLU A 89 -8.99 -6.01 4.98
N ILE A 90 -8.20 -7.07 5.09
CA ILE A 90 -7.35 -7.62 4.03
C ILE A 90 -7.93 -8.95 3.57
N GLY A 91 -8.22 -9.07 2.28
CA GLY A 91 -8.83 -10.25 1.68
C GLY A 91 -10.23 -9.96 1.10
N PRO A 92 -10.79 -10.91 0.32
CA PRO A 92 -10.21 -12.20 -0.01
C PRO A 92 -8.99 -12.08 -0.95
N ALA A 93 -8.20 -13.17 -1.00
CA ALA A 93 -7.19 -13.32 -2.03
C ALA A 93 -7.85 -13.69 -3.37
N GLN A 94 -7.31 -13.15 -4.46
CA GLN A 94 -7.82 -13.38 -5.81
C GLN A 94 -6.71 -13.32 -6.86
N THR A 95 -6.92 -14.03 -7.96
CA THR A 95 -6.05 -13.93 -9.14
C THR A 95 -6.31 -12.62 -9.85
N ILE A 96 -5.24 -12.03 -10.35
CA ILE A 96 -5.27 -10.94 -11.30
C ILE A 96 -4.51 -11.33 -12.57
N HIS A 97 -4.40 -10.40 -13.51
CA HIS A 97 -3.75 -10.64 -14.79
C HIS A 97 -2.32 -11.22 -14.68
N ASN A 98 -1.55 -10.83 -13.66
CA ASN A 98 -0.13 -11.12 -13.51
C ASN A 98 0.30 -11.46 -12.08
N GLY A 99 -0.61 -11.87 -11.22
CA GLY A 99 -0.29 -12.22 -9.84
C GLY A 99 -1.49 -12.59 -9.00
N ILE A 100 -1.24 -12.69 -7.70
CA ILE A 100 -2.24 -12.92 -6.66
C ILE A 100 -2.22 -11.71 -5.73
N ILE A 101 -3.39 -11.15 -5.48
CA ILE A 101 -3.54 -10.03 -4.55
C ILE A 101 -4.56 -10.34 -3.47
N ALA A 102 -4.48 -9.64 -2.36
CA ALA A 102 -5.56 -9.47 -1.40
C ALA A 102 -6.19 -8.08 -1.56
N ALA A 103 -7.50 -8.00 -1.64
CA ALA A 103 -8.22 -6.74 -1.67
C ALA A 103 -8.18 -6.07 -0.29
N LEU A 104 -8.24 -4.74 -0.26
CA LEU A 104 -8.24 -3.93 0.96
C LEU A 104 -9.57 -3.16 1.08
N TYR A 105 -10.22 -3.28 2.22
CA TYR A 105 -11.52 -2.65 2.51
C TYR A 105 -11.53 -1.97 3.88
N PRO A 106 -12.34 -0.91 4.07
CA PRO A 106 -13.09 -0.18 3.05
C PRO A 106 -12.15 0.63 2.14
N GLU A 107 -12.56 0.81 0.87
CA GLU A 107 -11.73 1.54 -0.12
C GLU A 107 -11.62 3.05 0.19
N GLU A 108 -12.63 3.66 0.82
CA GLU A 108 -12.69 5.12 0.97
C GLU A 108 -11.57 5.69 1.85
N PRO A 109 -11.27 5.18 3.06
CA PRO A 109 -10.20 5.75 3.88
C PRO A 109 -8.82 5.64 3.22
N ILE A 110 -8.50 4.51 2.59
CA ILE A 110 -7.22 4.33 1.90
C ILE A 110 -7.15 5.16 0.61
N SER A 111 -8.29 5.40 -0.05
CA SER A 111 -8.37 6.30 -1.20
C SER A 111 -8.23 7.77 -0.77
N ALA A 112 -8.73 8.15 0.41
CA ALA A 112 -8.49 9.46 0.98
C ALA A 112 -6.98 9.68 1.28
N LEU A 113 -6.32 8.66 1.85
CA LEU A 113 -4.86 8.67 2.05
C LEU A 113 -4.12 8.83 0.72
N TYR A 114 -4.51 8.09 -0.33
CA TYR A 114 -3.95 8.24 -1.67
C TYR A 114 -4.07 9.67 -2.20
N ARG A 115 -5.28 10.25 -2.15
CA ARG A 115 -5.52 11.63 -2.64
C ARG A 115 -4.69 12.65 -1.89
N MET A 116 -4.58 12.53 -0.56
CA MET A 116 -3.79 13.42 0.28
C MET A 116 -2.30 13.31 -0.06
N LEU A 117 -1.73 12.09 -0.12
CA LEU A 117 -0.32 11.88 -0.42
C LEU A 117 0.02 12.37 -1.84
N ARG A 118 -0.89 12.15 -2.80
CA ARG A 118 -0.74 12.67 -4.15
C ARG A 118 -0.68 14.19 -4.17
N GLN A 119 -1.63 14.86 -3.51
CA GLN A 119 -1.68 16.32 -3.45
C GLN A 119 -0.44 16.91 -2.77
N ALA A 120 -0.01 16.31 -1.65
CA ALA A 120 1.19 16.72 -0.93
C ALA A 120 2.45 16.56 -1.81
N THR A 121 2.57 15.43 -2.53
CA THR A 121 3.71 15.19 -3.42
C THR A 121 3.71 16.17 -4.61
N GLU A 122 2.56 16.39 -5.25
CA GLU A 122 2.44 17.33 -6.37
C GLU A 122 2.66 18.80 -5.95
N SER A 123 2.37 19.17 -4.70
CA SER A 123 2.65 20.54 -4.21
C SER A 123 4.15 20.85 -4.16
N VAL A 124 5.00 19.83 -4.04
CA VAL A 124 6.46 19.93 -4.01
C VAL A 124 7.08 19.77 -5.39
N LEU A 125 6.65 18.74 -6.12
CA LEU A 125 7.29 18.35 -7.38
C LEU A 125 6.66 19.00 -8.61
N GLY A 126 5.48 19.59 -8.47
CA GLY A 126 4.70 20.14 -9.57
C GLY A 126 3.55 19.22 -10.01
N ALA A 127 2.49 19.83 -10.53
CA ALA A 127 1.32 19.12 -11.03
C ALA A 127 1.67 18.30 -12.28
N GLY A 128 1.18 17.05 -12.35
CA GLY A 128 1.32 16.17 -13.51
C GLY A 128 2.68 15.47 -13.62
N VAL A 129 3.58 15.63 -12.64
CA VAL A 129 4.88 14.95 -12.64
C VAL A 129 4.79 13.46 -12.28
N LEU A 130 3.73 13.06 -11.61
CA LEU A 130 3.56 11.68 -11.16
C LEU A 130 3.24 10.73 -12.32
N PRO A 131 3.82 9.51 -12.32
CA PRO A 131 3.72 8.58 -13.46
C PRO A 131 2.29 8.07 -13.71
N ILE A 132 1.43 8.06 -12.66
CA ILE A 132 0.04 7.62 -12.78
C ILE A 132 -0.85 8.86 -13.02
N PRO A 133 -1.66 8.88 -14.10
CA PRO A 133 -2.58 9.99 -14.38
C PRO A 133 -3.56 10.25 -13.22
N ARG A 134 -4.06 11.50 -13.12
CA ARG A 134 -4.99 11.90 -12.03
C ARG A 134 -6.36 11.22 -12.11
N ASP A 135 -6.81 10.89 -13.31
CA ASP A 135 -8.07 10.22 -13.61
C ASP A 135 -7.98 8.69 -13.52
N ALA A 136 -6.77 8.14 -13.33
CA ALA A 136 -6.60 6.72 -13.11
C ALA A 136 -7.26 6.30 -11.79
N LYS A 137 -8.09 5.26 -11.84
CA LYS A 137 -8.73 4.71 -10.65
C LYS A 137 -7.68 4.09 -9.75
N PHE A 138 -7.59 4.58 -8.51
CA PHE A 138 -6.83 3.92 -7.46
C PHE A 138 -7.52 2.61 -7.07
N TRP A 139 -6.75 1.52 -7.02
CA TRP A 139 -7.24 0.20 -6.65
C TRP A 139 -6.41 -0.35 -5.49
N PRO A 140 -6.92 -0.26 -4.24
CA PRO A 140 -6.18 -0.68 -3.06
C PRO A 140 -6.06 -2.19 -2.98
N HIS A 141 -4.81 -2.68 -2.94
CA HIS A 141 -4.52 -4.11 -2.82
C HIS A 141 -3.15 -4.34 -2.17
N MET A 142 -2.95 -5.55 -1.67
CA MET A 142 -1.67 -6.09 -1.24
C MET A 142 -1.31 -7.29 -2.13
N SER A 143 -0.11 -7.30 -2.71
CA SER A 143 0.36 -8.45 -3.49
C SER A 143 0.77 -9.59 -2.57
N LEU A 144 0.29 -10.82 -2.88
CA LEU A 144 0.68 -12.06 -2.21
C LEU A 144 1.73 -12.83 -3.01
N ALA A 145 1.64 -12.77 -4.35
CA ALA A 145 2.60 -13.40 -5.25
C ALA A 145 2.58 -12.73 -6.61
N TYR A 146 3.73 -12.67 -7.26
CA TYR A 146 3.88 -12.27 -8.65
C TYR A 146 3.96 -13.50 -9.55
N SER A 147 3.36 -13.44 -10.73
CA SER A 147 3.53 -14.50 -11.73
C SER A 147 4.88 -14.34 -12.42
N SER A 148 5.65 -15.41 -12.49
CA SER A 148 6.95 -15.47 -13.15
C SER A 148 6.91 -16.18 -14.51
N ALA A 149 5.70 -16.45 -15.04
CA ALA A 149 5.49 -17.13 -16.30
C ALA A 149 4.11 -16.81 -16.90
N HIS A 150 3.95 -17.17 -18.20
CA HIS A 150 2.64 -17.27 -18.83
C HIS A 150 2.06 -18.66 -18.62
N TRP A 151 0.90 -18.76 -17.96
CA TRP A 151 0.28 -20.05 -17.64
C TRP A 151 -1.23 -19.94 -17.38
N ASP A 152 -1.91 -21.09 -17.39
CA ASP A 152 -3.31 -21.18 -17.05
C ASP A 152 -3.48 -21.27 -15.51
N ALA A 153 -4.06 -20.25 -14.91
CA ALA A 153 -4.27 -20.13 -13.46
C ALA A 153 -5.71 -20.46 -13.03
N ASP A 154 -6.56 -21.01 -13.89
CA ASP A 154 -7.99 -21.27 -13.57
C ASP A 154 -8.16 -22.20 -12.37
N ASN A 155 -7.33 -23.23 -12.26
CA ASN A 155 -7.38 -24.15 -11.12
C ASN A 155 -6.96 -23.46 -9.82
N LEU A 156 -5.96 -22.57 -9.85
CA LEU A 156 -5.58 -21.76 -8.70
C LEU A 156 -6.70 -20.80 -8.31
N ALA A 157 -7.33 -20.12 -9.28
CA ALA A 157 -8.46 -19.23 -9.00
C ALA A 157 -9.61 -19.97 -8.29
N LYS A 158 -9.97 -21.16 -8.78
CA LYS A 158 -10.98 -22.03 -8.12
C LYS A 158 -10.55 -22.47 -6.72
N ALA A 159 -9.26 -22.75 -6.51
CA ALA A 159 -8.73 -23.15 -5.20
C ALA A 159 -8.76 -21.98 -4.20
N LEU A 160 -8.40 -20.78 -4.62
CA LEU A 160 -8.49 -19.56 -3.79
C LEU A 160 -9.93 -19.27 -3.35
N VAL A 161 -10.91 -19.44 -4.26
CA VAL A 161 -12.34 -19.31 -3.91
C VAL A 161 -12.78 -20.32 -2.87
N LYS A 162 -12.22 -21.52 -2.85
CA LYS A 162 -12.55 -22.58 -1.87
C LYS A 162 -11.83 -22.39 -0.54
N LEU A 163 -10.57 -21.90 -0.55
CA LEU A 163 -9.73 -21.77 0.64
C LEU A 163 -10.34 -20.80 1.65
N ARG A 164 -10.70 -19.58 1.24
CA ARG A 164 -11.38 -18.51 1.99
C ARG A 164 -11.03 -18.42 3.48
N PRO A 165 -9.77 -18.23 3.86
CA PRO A 165 -9.46 -18.02 5.27
C PRO A 165 -10.12 -16.73 5.78
N PRO A 166 -10.24 -16.55 7.11
CA PRO A 166 -10.71 -15.31 7.70
C PRO A 166 -9.92 -14.10 7.15
N ARG A 167 -10.60 -12.99 6.90
CA ARG A 167 -9.92 -11.75 6.54
C ARG A 167 -9.06 -11.27 7.69
N ALA A 168 -7.90 -10.72 7.38
CA ALA A 168 -7.09 -10.04 8.38
C ALA A 168 -7.62 -8.62 8.61
N ARG A 169 -7.32 -8.06 9.79
CA ARG A 169 -7.62 -6.67 10.16
C ARG A 169 -6.38 -5.99 10.67
N MET A 170 -6.24 -4.71 10.35
CA MET A 170 -5.20 -3.84 10.88
C MET A 170 -5.67 -2.40 10.96
N THR A 171 -5.03 -1.62 11.82
CA THR A 171 -5.19 -0.16 11.86
C THR A 171 -4.05 0.49 11.08
N VAL A 172 -4.37 1.30 10.08
CA VAL A 172 -3.39 2.14 9.38
C VAL A 172 -3.15 3.39 10.20
N THR A 173 -1.91 3.57 10.64
CA THR A 173 -1.46 4.72 11.46
C THR A 173 -0.43 5.58 10.77
N ARG A 174 0.14 5.11 9.67
CA ARG A 174 1.18 5.82 8.89
C ARG A 174 1.22 5.34 7.45
N ALA A 175 1.74 6.19 6.58
CA ALA A 175 2.31 5.82 5.30
C ALA A 175 3.83 6.00 5.34
N VAL A 176 4.58 5.19 4.61
CA VAL A 176 6.04 5.22 4.58
C VAL A 176 6.50 5.59 3.19
N LEU A 177 7.32 6.64 3.08
CA LEU A 177 8.07 6.95 1.87
C LEU A 177 9.26 6.01 1.80
N VAL A 178 9.37 5.28 0.71
CA VAL A 178 10.44 4.30 0.50
C VAL A 178 11.20 4.60 -0.77
N ASP A 179 12.50 4.27 -0.78
CA ASP A 179 13.33 4.20 -1.97
C ASP A 179 13.38 2.74 -2.42
N GLN A 180 12.57 2.42 -3.44
CA GLN A 180 12.31 1.05 -3.91
C GLN A 180 13.21 0.70 -5.10
N GLN A 181 13.65 -0.54 -5.12
CA GLN A 181 14.32 -1.19 -6.25
C GLN A 181 13.59 -2.46 -6.64
N GLN A 182 13.71 -2.85 -7.89
CA GLN A 182 13.23 -4.13 -8.37
C GLN A 182 14.38 -5.14 -8.40
N LEU A 183 14.23 -6.24 -7.66
CA LEU A 183 15.08 -7.42 -7.79
C LEU A 183 14.46 -8.31 -8.85
N TRP A 184 15.07 -8.33 -10.03
CA TRP A 184 14.52 -8.97 -11.23
C TRP A 184 14.05 -10.39 -10.99
N ARG A 185 12.80 -10.69 -11.34
CA ARG A 185 12.12 -11.98 -11.21
C ARG A 185 12.05 -12.55 -9.77
N ASP A 186 12.26 -11.70 -8.76
CA ASP A 186 12.18 -12.08 -7.37
C ASP A 186 11.13 -11.21 -6.64
N ARG A 187 11.48 -9.97 -6.32
CA ARG A 187 10.62 -9.09 -5.54
C ARG A 187 10.96 -7.61 -5.74
N TYR A 188 10.12 -6.77 -5.14
CA TYR A 188 10.51 -5.41 -4.81
C TYR A 188 11.12 -5.38 -3.41
N ALA A 189 12.20 -4.62 -3.26
CA ALA A 189 12.84 -4.35 -1.99
C ALA A 189 13.02 -2.83 -1.84
N TRP A 190 13.06 -2.31 -0.62
CA TRP A 190 13.18 -0.88 -0.39
C TRP A 190 13.93 -0.53 0.87
N THR A 191 14.35 0.72 0.94
CA THR A 191 14.85 1.36 2.16
C THR A 191 13.83 2.44 2.57
N PRO A 192 13.32 2.44 3.81
CA PRO A 192 12.51 3.53 4.31
C PRO A 192 13.28 4.86 4.29
N ILE A 193 12.63 5.93 3.83
CA ILE A 193 13.17 7.30 3.83
C ILE A 193 12.53 8.11 4.96
N ALA A 194 11.19 8.10 5.03
CA ALA A 194 10.43 8.89 5.98
C ALA A 194 9.05 8.27 6.27
N GLU A 195 8.40 8.72 7.33
CA GLU A 195 7.03 8.36 7.66
C GLU A 195 6.12 9.60 7.62
N ALA A 196 4.89 9.43 7.14
CA ALA A 196 3.78 10.35 7.33
C ALA A 196 2.79 9.73 8.31
N ARG A 197 2.87 10.13 9.57
CA ARG A 197 2.01 9.61 10.65
C ARG A 197 0.65 10.28 10.60
N LEU A 198 -0.41 9.48 10.63
CA LEU A 198 -1.78 9.95 10.65
C LEU A 198 -2.08 10.59 12.00
N GLY A 199 -2.79 11.72 11.97
CA GLY A 199 -3.24 12.41 13.17
C GLY A 199 -4.39 11.70 13.85
N GLN A 200 -4.65 12.08 15.10
CA GLN A 200 -5.94 11.82 15.71
C GLN A 200 -6.87 12.89 15.16
N GLY A 201 -7.86 12.52 14.35
CA GLY A 201 -8.88 13.44 13.86
C GLY A 201 -9.48 14.27 15.01
N PRO A 202 -10.23 15.33 14.74
CA PRO A 202 -10.81 16.17 15.78
C PRO A 202 -11.49 15.29 16.82
N ARG A 203 -11.07 15.42 18.10
CA ARG A 203 -11.72 14.70 19.20
C ARG A 203 -13.21 15.07 19.18
N PRO A 204 -14.14 14.09 19.13
CA PRO A 204 -15.58 14.40 19.12
C PRO A 204 -16.06 15.17 20.37
N ASP A 205 -15.21 15.39 21.37
CA ASP A 205 -15.57 15.90 22.70
C ASP A 205 -14.96 17.26 23.08
N ALA A 206 -14.58 18.10 22.13
CA ALA A 206 -14.36 19.51 22.45
C ALA A 206 -15.71 20.23 22.53
N VAL A 207 -16.55 19.88 23.54
CA VAL A 207 -17.67 20.72 23.96
C VAL A 207 -17.05 22.05 24.41
N PRO A 208 -17.41 23.20 23.80
CA PRO A 208 -16.90 24.49 24.27
C PRO A 208 -17.35 24.66 25.72
N ALA A 209 -16.40 24.92 26.61
CA ALA A 209 -16.69 25.26 27.99
C ALA A 209 -17.68 26.45 27.98
N ALA A 210 -18.92 26.16 28.31
CA ALA A 210 -19.96 27.18 28.45
C ALA A 210 -19.47 28.25 29.42
N ALA A 211 -19.40 29.49 28.95
CA ALA A 211 -19.05 30.66 29.70
C ALA A 211 -19.85 30.64 31.02
N ARG A 212 -19.17 30.51 32.15
CA ARG A 212 -19.74 30.77 33.47
C ARG A 212 -20.18 32.21 33.46
N ARG A 213 -21.48 32.42 33.32
CA ARG A 213 -22.08 33.71 33.65
C ARG A 213 -21.93 33.93 35.13
N GLU A 214 -21.06 34.81 35.52
CA GLU A 214 -21.09 35.43 36.83
C GLU A 214 -22.37 36.23 36.93
N GLY A 215 -23.27 35.74 37.79
CA GLY A 215 -24.45 36.48 38.20
C GLY A 215 -24.17 37.19 39.54
N HIS A 216 -24.30 38.49 39.51
CA HIS A 216 -24.41 39.33 40.69
C HIS A 216 -25.74 39.07 41.37
#